data_1384d3c9312adeabfdd609e63ce13993
#
_entry.id   1384d3c9312adeabfdd609e63ce13993
#
_cell.length_a   1.000
_cell.length_b   1.000
_cell.length_c   1.000
_cell.angle_alpha   90.00
_cell.angle_beta   90.00
_cell.angle_gamma   90.00
#
_symmetry.space_group_name_H-M   'P 1'
#
loop_
_entity.id
_entity.type
_entity.pdbx_description
1 polymer ?
#
loop_
_entity_poly.entity_id
_entity_poly.type
_entity_poly.pdbx_seq_one_letter_code
_entity_poly.pdbx_strand_id
1 'polypeptide(L)'
;LHMGREVSDFYFLKMALLVSERGTCARRKVGSIFVNKKNHVIATGYNGNPSGFTHCTDKPCAGAKSKSGTDLDKCEAIHAEQNALLQCKDVHEIDRVYCTLSPCIHCVKLLLNTSCEHIIFCEEYVHRDAKKLWILGGREWKYINKSVVLERLN
;
A
#
# COMPACT_ATOMS: atom_id res chain seq x y z
N LEU A 1 -17.12 23.30 5.56
CA LEU A 1 -16.91 22.57 6.80
C LEU A 1 -17.69 21.24 6.78
N HIS A 2 -17.00 20.14 7.02
CA HIS A 2 -17.59 18.81 7.02
C HIS A 2 -17.83 18.32 8.46
N MET A 3 -18.60 19.07 9.23
CA MET A 3 -18.91 18.70 10.61
C MET A 3 -19.62 17.36 10.64
N GLY A 4 -19.10 16.42 11.43
CA GLY A 4 -19.60 15.07 11.52
C GLY A 4 -19.18 14.14 10.38
N ARG A 5 -18.55 14.67 9.35
CA ARG A 5 -18.04 13.89 8.24
C ARG A 5 -16.54 13.61 8.42
N GLU A 6 -16.13 12.38 8.21
CA GLU A 6 -14.75 11.95 8.37
C GLU A 6 -13.84 12.56 7.29
N VAL A 7 -12.60 12.91 7.67
CA VAL A 7 -11.57 13.31 6.72
C VAL A 7 -11.27 12.15 5.79
N SER A 8 -11.18 12.42 4.48
CA SER A 8 -11.05 11.39 3.46
C SER A 8 -9.83 10.48 3.66
N ASP A 9 -8.73 10.97 4.20
CA ASP A 9 -7.54 10.16 4.46
C ASP A 9 -7.85 9.00 5.42
N PHE A 10 -8.63 9.24 6.47
CA PHE A 10 -9.04 8.18 7.39
C PHE A 10 -9.95 7.17 6.69
N TYR A 11 -10.89 7.64 5.90
CA TYR A 11 -11.81 6.80 5.15
C TYR A 11 -11.06 5.84 4.22
N PHE A 12 -10.13 6.36 3.42
CA PHE A 12 -9.38 5.52 2.48
C PHE A 12 -8.34 4.63 3.18
N LEU A 13 -7.76 5.05 4.30
CA LEU A 13 -6.89 4.18 5.09
C LEU A 13 -7.67 3.02 5.71
N LYS A 14 -8.91 3.25 6.15
CA LYS A 14 -9.79 2.15 6.59
C LYS A 14 -10.06 1.16 5.47
N MET A 15 -10.30 1.66 4.26
CA MET A 15 -10.47 0.79 3.09
C MET A 15 -9.20 -0.02 2.82
N ALA A 16 -8.03 0.59 2.92
CA ALA A 16 -6.76 -0.11 2.75
C ALA A 16 -6.59 -1.21 3.80
N LEU A 17 -6.96 -0.94 5.04
CA LEU A 17 -6.94 -1.94 6.12
C LEU A 17 -7.89 -3.11 5.82
N LEU A 18 -9.09 -2.82 5.34
CA LEU A 18 -10.04 -3.86 4.93
C LEU A 18 -9.48 -4.70 3.80
N VAL A 19 -8.94 -4.07 2.77
CA VAL A 19 -8.34 -4.76 1.62
C VAL A 19 -7.17 -5.64 2.09
N SER A 20 -6.38 -5.18 3.06
CA SER A 20 -5.24 -5.94 3.59
C SER A 20 -5.62 -7.29 4.18
N GLU A 21 -6.86 -7.44 4.66
CA GLU A 21 -7.34 -8.71 5.21
C GLU A 21 -7.33 -9.84 4.19
N ARG A 22 -7.37 -9.52 2.90
CA ARG A 22 -7.29 -10.48 1.80
C ARG A 22 -5.85 -10.89 1.47
N GLY A 23 -4.86 -10.23 2.05
CA GLY A 23 -3.45 -10.54 1.81
C GLY A 23 -3.12 -11.99 2.15
N THR A 24 -2.29 -12.62 1.34
CA THR A 24 -1.92 -14.04 1.47
C THR A 24 -0.45 -14.23 1.82
N CYS A 25 0.28 -13.17 2.11
CA CYS A 25 1.67 -13.25 2.54
C CYS A 25 1.77 -13.61 4.02
N ALA A 26 2.58 -14.63 4.34
CA ALA A 26 2.76 -15.10 5.71
C ALA A 26 3.52 -14.11 6.60
N ARG A 27 4.37 -13.25 6.00
CA ARG A 27 5.11 -12.22 6.76
C ARG A 27 4.21 -11.11 7.25
N ARG A 28 3.39 -10.57 6.34
CA ARG A 28 2.57 -9.39 6.61
C ARG A 28 1.49 -9.26 5.56
N LYS A 29 0.30 -8.86 6.00
CA LYS A 29 -0.81 -8.55 5.12
C LYS A 29 -0.83 -7.06 4.86
N VAL A 30 -0.77 -6.66 3.60
CA VAL A 30 -0.73 -5.26 3.16
C VAL A 30 -1.86 -5.00 2.18
N GLY A 31 -2.49 -3.84 2.31
CA GLY A 31 -3.51 -3.36 1.38
C GLY A 31 -3.16 -1.99 0.82
N SER A 32 -3.57 -1.75 -0.41
CA SER A 32 -3.36 -0.48 -1.10
C SER A 32 -4.60 -0.04 -1.84
N ILE A 33 -4.91 1.26 -1.77
CA ILE A 33 -6.04 1.91 -2.43
C ILE A 33 -5.51 3.07 -3.27
N PHE A 34 -5.84 3.09 -4.56
CA PHE A 34 -5.49 4.18 -5.47
C PHE A 34 -6.71 5.06 -5.67
N VAL A 35 -6.54 6.37 -5.49
CA VAL A 35 -7.62 7.35 -5.53
C VAL A 35 -7.26 8.48 -6.49
N ASN A 36 -8.23 8.92 -7.29
CA ASN A 36 -8.05 10.04 -8.20
C ASN A 36 -8.40 11.38 -7.54
N LYS A 37 -8.23 12.49 -8.25
CA LYS A 37 -8.53 13.84 -7.73
C LYS A 37 -10.01 14.06 -7.39
N LYS A 38 -10.89 13.22 -7.91
CA LYS A 38 -12.33 13.27 -7.64
C LYS A 38 -12.74 12.43 -6.43
N ASN A 39 -11.77 11.88 -5.69
CA ASN A 39 -11.99 10.98 -4.56
C ASN A 39 -12.67 9.65 -4.96
N HIS A 40 -12.47 9.22 -6.20
CA HIS A 40 -12.92 7.90 -6.62
C HIS A 40 -11.79 6.89 -6.45
N VAL A 41 -12.13 5.73 -5.92
CA VAL A 41 -11.20 4.59 -5.88
C VAL A 41 -11.10 4.04 -7.30
N ILE A 42 -9.88 4.01 -7.84
CA ILE A 42 -9.63 3.55 -9.22
C ILE A 42 -8.89 2.23 -9.28
N ALA A 43 -8.29 1.79 -8.18
CA ALA A 43 -7.67 0.47 -8.08
C ALA A 43 -7.49 0.09 -6.61
N THR A 44 -7.47 -1.20 -6.37
CA THR A 44 -7.14 -1.79 -5.06
C THR A 44 -6.12 -2.89 -5.25
N GLY A 45 -5.36 -3.19 -4.23
CA GLY A 45 -4.43 -4.31 -4.27
C GLY A 45 -4.11 -4.81 -2.87
N TYR A 46 -3.86 -6.10 -2.76
CA TYR A 46 -3.32 -6.71 -1.57
C TYR A 46 -2.16 -7.61 -1.97
N ASN A 47 -1.26 -7.89 -1.03
CA ASN A 47 -0.08 -8.68 -1.34
C ASN A 47 -0.40 -10.18 -1.34
N GLY A 48 0.24 -10.91 -2.24
CA GLY A 48 0.03 -12.35 -2.35
C GLY A 48 0.84 -12.96 -3.49
N ASN A 49 0.94 -14.28 -3.49
CA ASN A 49 1.61 -15.00 -4.56
C ASN A 49 0.89 -14.81 -5.90
N PRO A 50 1.60 -15.00 -7.01
CA PRO A 50 0.99 -14.91 -8.33
C PRO A 50 -0.23 -15.82 -8.46
N SER A 51 -1.17 -15.42 -9.31
CA SER A 51 -2.39 -16.17 -9.57
C SER A 51 -2.07 -17.62 -9.96
N GLY A 52 -2.77 -18.57 -9.35
CA GLY A 52 -2.56 -19.99 -9.57
C GLY A 52 -1.49 -20.63 -8.69
N PHE A 53 -0.71 -19.85 -7.97
CA PHE A 53 0.28 -20.36 -7.00
C PHE A 53 -0.39 -20.59 -5.65
N THR A 54 0.15 -21.52 -4.87
CA THR A 54 -0.30 -21.74 -3.49
C THR A 54 -0.06 -20.48 -2.66
N HIS A 55 -1.04 -20.09 -1.83
CA HIS A 55 -0.88 -18.93 -0.96
C HIS A 55 0.27 -19.14 0.04
N CYS A 56 1.04 -18.09 0.28
CA CYS A 56 2.14 -18.10 1.25
C CYS A 56 1.67 -18.48 2.67
N THR A 57 0.45 -18.09 3.03
CA THR A 57 -0.17 -18.45 4.32
C THR A 57 -0.40 -19.96 4.46
N ASP A 58 -0.64 -20.66 3.35
CA ASP A 58 -0.86 -22.11 3.34
C ASP A 58 0.45 -22.89 3.15
N LYS A 59 1.34 -22.35 2.30
CA LYS A 59 2.67 -22.91 2.06
C LYS A 59 3.67 -21.75 2.02
N PRO A 60 4.38 -21.47 3.13
CA PRO A 60 5.31 -20.35 3.19
C PRO A 60 6.37 -20.39 2.09
N CYS A 61 6.59 -19.24 1.44
CA CYS A 61 7.65 -19.08 0.46
C CYS A 61 9.02 -19.01 1.13
N ALA A 62 10.10 -19.03 0.33
CA ALA A 62 11.47 -18.99 0.82
C ALA A 62 11.77 -17.77 1.71
N GLY A 63 11.11 -16.65 1.47
CA GLY A 63 11.28 -15.43 2.24
C GLY A 63 10.35 -15.27 3.45
N ALA A 64 9.41 -16.19 3.67
CA ALA A 64 8.34 -16.02 4.65
C ALA A 64 8.81 -15.85 6.10
N LYS A 65 9.92 -16.49 6.47
CA LYS A 65 10.49 -16.43 7.83
C LYS A 65 11.56 -15.35 7.98
N SER A 66 11.90 -14.64 6.92
CA SER A 66 12.92 -13.60 6.97
C SER A 66 12.39 -12.34 7.65
N LYS A 67 13.28 -11.57 8.24
CA LYS A 67 12.93 -10.31 8.87
C LYS A 67 12.35 -9.35 7.84
N SER A 68 11.33 -8.57 8.23
CA SER A 68 10.71 -7.56 7.36
C SER A 68 11.77 -6.67 6.71
N GLY A 69 11.67 -6.49 5.39
CA GLY A 69 12.62 -5.70 4.62
C GLY A 69 13.88 -6.45 4.18
N THR A 70 14.01 -7.74 4.53
CA THR A 70 15.16 -8.58 4.16
C THR A 70 14.72 -9.71 3.24
N ASP A 71 15.65 -10.26 2.47
CA ASP A 71 15.41 -11.39 1.56
C ASP A 71 14.20 -11.18 0.63
N LEU A 72 14.04 -9.96 0.13
CA LEU A 72 12.92 -9.60 -0.75
C LEU A 72 12.94 -10.40 -2.05
N ASP A 73 14.12 -10.74 -2.54
CA ASP A 73 14.32 -11.58 -3.72
C ASP A 73 13.82 -13.02 -3.53
N LYS A 74 13.73 -13.47 -2.28
CA LYS A 74 13.23 -14.80 -1.93
C LYS A 74 11.72 -14.81 -1.67
N CYS A 75 11.11 -13.63 -1.57
CA CYS A 75 9.67 -13.52 -1.36
C CYS A 75 8.95 -13.67 -2.71
N GLU A 76 8.04 -14.64 -2.78
CA GLU A 76 7.25 -14.91 -4.00
C GLU A 76 6.05 -13.97 -4.13
N ALA A 77 5.70 -13.25 -3.06
CA ALA A 77 4.52 -12.39 -3.06
C ALA A 77 4.70 -11.16 -3.95
N ILE A 78 3.68 -10.85 -4.74
CA ILE A 78 3.55 -9.58 -5.43
C ILE A 78 3.06 -8.57 -4.38
N HIS A 79 3.63 -7.38 -4.38
CA HIS A 79 3.27 -6.34 -3.41
C HIS A 79 1.87 -5.77 -3.67
N ALA A 80 1.24 -5.25 -2.62
CA ALA A 80 -0.09 -4.67 -2.72
C ALA A 80 -0.14 -3.54 -3.78
N GLU A 81 0.86 -2.66 -3.79
CA GLU A 81 0.94 -1.55 -4.74
C GLU A 81 1.13 -2.06 -6.17
N GLN A 82 1.90 -3.12 -6.35
CA GLN A 82 2.11 -3.74 -7.67
C GLN A 82 0.80 -4.34 -8.18
N ASN A 83 0.06 -5.05 -7.34
CA ASN A 83 -1.24 -5.60 -7.70
C ASN A 83 -2.26 -4.50 -8.03
N ALA A 84 -2.25 -3.41 -7.29
CA ALA A 84 -3.11 -2.26 -7.59
C ALA A 84 -2.73 -1.62 -8.93
N LEU A 85 -1.44 -1.49 -9.23
CA LEU A 85 -0.96 -0.99 -10.53
C LEU A 85 -1.44 -1.86 -11.68
N LEU A 86 -1.40 -3.18 -11.52
CA LEU A 86 -1.86 -4.13 -12.54
C LEU A 86 -3.38 -4.02 -12.78
N GLN A 87 -4.15 -3.63 -11.78
CA GLN A 87 -5.59 -3.43 -11.91
C GLN A 87 -5.98 -2.04 -12.39
N CYS A 88 -5.09 -1.07 -12.29
CA CYS A 88 -5.38 0.31 -12.62
C CYS A 88 -5.44 0.51 -14.13
N LYS A 89 -6.57 1.03 -14.62
CA LYS A 89 -6.76 1.25 -16.06
C LYS A 89 -5.88 2.38 -16.61
N ASP A 90 -5.69 3.43 -15.83
CA ASP A 90 -4.88 4.57 -16.21
C ASP A 90 -4.08 5.06 -15.01
N VAL A 91 -2.79 4.76 -15.00
CA VAL A 91 -1.89 5.14 -13.90
C VAL A 91 -1.63 6.65 -13.86
N HIS A 92 -2.02 7.39 -14.90
CA HIS A 92 -1.93 8.85 -14.95
C HIS A 92 -3.16 9.54 -14.35
N GLU A 93 -4.11 8.77 -13.84
CA GLU A 93 -5.22 9.30 -13.05
C GLU A 93 -5.01 9.17 -11.54
N ILE A 94 -3.95 8.48 -11.12
CA ILE A 94 -3.65 8.31 -9.70
C ILE A 94 -3.23 9.67 -9.11
N ASP A 95 -3.91 10.10 -8.06
CA ASP A 95 -3.52 11.28 -7.29
C ASP A 95 -2.91 10.88 -5.94
N ARG A 96 -3.55 9.93 -5.26
CA ARG A 96 -3.13 9.48 -3.93
C ARG A 96 -3.11 7.96 -3.86
N VAL A 97 -2.13 7.46 -3.13
CA VAL A 97 -2.02 6.04 -2.79
C VAL A 97 -2.10 5.90 -1.29
N TYR A 98 -3.06 5.12 -0.83
CA TYR A 98 -3.24 4.78 0.59
C TYR A 98 -2.75 3.37 0.81
N CYS A 99 -1.80 3.19 1.72
CA CYS A 99 -1.22 1.89 2.04
C CYS A 99 -1.30 1.62 3.53
N THR A 100 -1.51 0.38 3.92
CA THR A 100 -1.42 0.00 5.34
C THR A 100 0.01 0.07 5.83
N LEU A 101 0.97 -0.26 4.97
CA LEU A 101 2.41 -0.19 5.21
C LEU A 101 3.04 0.73 4.16
N SER A 102 3.99 1.58 4.55
CA SER A 102 4.67 2.45 3.58
C SER A 102 5.34 1.62 2.47
N PRO A 103 5.26 2.06 1.19
CA PRO A 103 5.81 1.31 0.07
C PRO A 103 7.33 1.12 0.15
N CYS A 104 7.81 -0.01 -0.34
CA CYS A 104 9.24 -0.24 -0.50
C CYS A 104 9.81 0.56 -1.66
N ILE A 105 11.14 0.57 -1.79
CA ILE A 105 11.83 1.32 -2.84
C ILE A 105 11.38 0.89 -4.25
N HIS A 106 11.11 -0.39 -4.46
CA HIS A 106 10.69 -0.90 -5.79
C HIS A 106 9.31 -0.34 -6.17
N CYS A 107 8.37 -0.30 -5.22
CA CYS A 107 7.04 0.25 -5.46
C CYS A 107 7.09 1.76 -5.64
N VAL A 108 7.93 2.47 -4.88
CA VAL A 108 8.13 3.91 -5.03
C VAL A 108 8.64 4.24 -6.43
N LYS A 109 9.60 3.48 -6.94
CA LYS A 109 10.12 3.68 -8.30
C LYS A 109 9.02 3.56 -9.35
N LEU A 110 8.14 2.58 -9.22
CA LEU A 110 7.02 2.41 -10.14
C LEU A 110 6.05 3.59 -10.03
N LEU A 111 5.69 3.98 -8.81
CA LEU A 111 4.75 5.08 -8.57
C LEU A 111 5.29 6.44 -9.03
N LEU A 112 6.61 6.63 -9.04
CA LEU A 112 7.22 7.85 -9.57
C LEU A 112 6.97 8.02 -11.07
N ASN A 113 6.72 6.94 -11.82
CA ASN A 113 6.36 7.00 -13.23
C ASN A 113 4.85 7.12 -13.46
N THR A 114 4.11 7.38 -12.41
CA THR A 114 2.66 7.67 -12.49
C THR A 114 2.40 9.13 -12.12
N SER A 115 1.13 9.54 -12.18
CA SER A 115 0.70 10.87 -11.74
C SER A 115 0.55 10.99 -10.22
N CYS A 116 0.84 9.94 -9.46
CA CYS A 116 0.65 9.92 -8.01
C CYS A 116 1.47 11.01 -7.31
N GLU A 117 0.82 11.89 -6.56
CA GLU A 117 1.46 12.98 -5.84
C GLU A 117 1.59 12.72 -4.34
N HIS A 118 0.77 11.82 -3.79
CA HIS A 118 0.67 11.61 -2.35
C HIS A 118 0.70 10.13 -2.02
N ILE A 119 1.59 9.73 -1.10
CA ILE A 119 1.56 8.42 -0.46
C ILE A 119 1.17 8.65 1.00
N ILE A 120 0.08 8.03 1.44
CA ILE A 120 -0.44 8.11 2.81
C ILE A 120 -0.49 6.70 3.37
N PHE A 121 0.07 6.49 4.56
CA PHE A 121 0.17 5.15 5.16
C PHE A 121 0.04 5.21 6.68
N CYS A 122 -0.22 4.06 7.30
CA CYS A 122 -0.45 3.99 8.75
C CYS A 122 0.52 3.08 9.51
N GLU A 123 1.46 2.43 8.82
CA GLU A 123 2.63 1.76 9.40
C GLU A 123 3.85 2.05 8.56
N GLU A 124 4.98 2.36 9.20
CA GLU A 124 6.19 2.69 8.47
C GLU A 124 7.06 1.46 8.22
N TYR A 125 7.51 1.31 6.98
CA TYR A 125 8.46 0.29 6.58
C TYR A 125 9.87 0.63 7.12
N VAL A 126 10.66 -0.38 7.46
CA VAL A 126 11.96 -0.19 8.15
C VAL A 126 13.04 0.53 7.34
N HIS A 127 12.97 0.52 6.02
CA HIS A 127 13.97 1.16 5.14
C HIS A 127 13.53 2.56 4.73
N ARG A 128 14.43 3.53 4.90
CA ARG A 128 14.13 4.95 4.67
C ARG A 128 14.40 5.44 3.24
N ASP A 129 15.05 4.63 2.41
CA ASP A 129 15.43 5.05 1.06
C ASP A 129 14.21 5.33 0.17
N ALA A 130 13.12 4.62 0.39
CA ALA A 130 11.86 4.84 -0.32
C ALA A 130 11.33 6.26 -0.09
N LYS A 131 11.30 6.70 1.17
CA LYS A 131 10.87 8.05 1.54
C LYS A 131 11.75 9.11 0.90
N LYS A 132 13.07 8.95 1.00
CA LYS A 132 14.03 9.89 0.43
C LYS A 132 13.82 10.07 -1.06
N LEU A 133 13.65 8.96 -1.78
CA LEU A 133 13.44 9.01 -3.23
C LEU A 133 12.13 9.71 -3.60
N TRP A 134 11.06 9.40 -2.87
CA TRP A 134 9.74 10.01 -3.09
C TRP A 134 9.78 11.52 -2.89
N ILE A 135 10.37 11.96 -1.78
CA ILE A 135 10.50 13.40 -1.47
C ILE A 135 11.42 14.10 -2.47
N LEU A 136 12.50 13.45 -2.90
CA LEU A 136 13.39 13.99 -3.94
C LEU A 136 12.62 14.24 -5.24
N GLY A 137 11.61 13.43 -5.53
CA GLY A 137 10.69 13.64 -6.66
C GLY A 137 9.68 14.78 -6.46
N GLY A 138 9.75 15.50 -5.35
CA GLY A 138 8.85 16.64 -5.06
C GLY A 138 7.45 16.23 -4.61
N ARG A 139 7.28 15.03 -4.10
CA ARG A 139 5.95 14.46 -3.76
C ARG A 139 5.77 14.28 -2.27
N GLU A 140 4.52 14.14 -1.81
CA GLU A 140 4.17 14.06 -0.39
C GLU A 140 4.20 12.64 0.14
N TRP A 141 4.83 12.48 1.31
CA TRP A 141 4.92 11.25 2.08
C TRP A 141 4.29 11.51 3.45
N LYS A 142 3.13 10.90 3.72
CA LYS A 142 2.34 11.22 4.92
C LYS A 142 2.07 10.00 5.76
N TYR A 143 2.46 10.08 7.03
CA TYR A 143 2.16 9.06 8.02
C TYR A 143 0.96 9.46 8.87
N ILE A 144 0.02 8.54 9.05
CA ILE A 144 -1.09 8.68 9.99
C ILE A 144 -1.10 7.44 10.88
N ASN A 145 -0.95 7.61 12.19
CA ASN A 145 -0.85 6.51 13.13
C ASN A 145 -2.04 5.55 13.00
N LYS A 146 -1.74 4.25 12.89
CA LYS A 146 -2.74 3.19 12.73
C LYS A 146 -3.77 3.19 13.85
N SER A 147 -3.34 3.42 15.10
CA SER A 147 -4.26 3.48 16.24
C SER A 147 -5.31 4.58 16.08
N VAL A 148 -4.90 5.74 15.54
CA VAL A 148 -5.81 6.86 15.27
C VAL A 148 -6.83 6.48 14.20
N VAL A 149 -6.40 5.78 13.15
CA VAL A 149 -7.30 5.29 12.10
C VAL A 149 -8.31 4.30 12.67
N LEU A 150 -7.84 3.34 13.47
CA LEU A 150 -8.69 2.30 14.07
C LEU A 150 -9.72 2.86 15.04
N GLU A 151 -9.38 3.91 15.82
CA GLU A 151 -10.32 4.58 16.73
C GLU A 151 -11.53 5.13 15.98
N ARG A 152 -11.42 5.43 14.71
CA ARG A 152 -12.48 6.01 13.89
C ARG A 152 -13.37 4.96 13.21
N LEU A 153 -13.16 3.68 13.50
CA LEU A 153 -14.01 2.59 13.00
C LEU A 153 -15.31 2.42 13.83
N ASN A 154 -15.35 3.01 15.00
CA ASN A 154 -16.48 2.90 15.90
C ASN A 154 -17.44 4.08 15.80
#